data_8ab296d7db40c23b0a23cf28a1c00225
#
_entry.id   8ab296d7db40c23b0a23cf28a1c00225
#
_cell.length_a   1.000
_cell.length_b   1.000
_cell.length_c   1.000
_cell.angle_alpha   90.00
_cell.angle_beta   90.00
_cell.angle_gamma   90.00
#
_symmetry.space_group_name_H-M   'P 1'
#
loop_
_entity.id
_entity.type
_entity.pdbx_description
1 polymer ?
#
loop_
_entity_poly.entity_id
_entity_poly.type
_entity_poly.pdbx_seq_one_letter_code
_entity_poly.pdbx_strand_id
1 'polypeptide(L)'
;MSELSWWFAPHPDWEPTENWNEEVPVVRYETDSEVVLIDPFLPPDGSFDPHGKPVRVLLTQPSHYRGTADFVVGYGASVWVPPRAVWRRRPNPATTDELPRGVEAIELDGEPQQVVFLIRDHATLVTGDVLSGTGGAFHVFVDEADPEQLLPALDALAELPIERVIIPHGEAILSEGAARIRAAVTEAQRR
;
A
#
# COMPACT_ATOMS: atom_id res chain seq x y z
N MET A 1 4.04 -22.23 3.34
CA MET A 1 4.25 -21.42 2.11
C MET A 1 3.43 -20.15 2.21
N SER A 2 3.94 -19.02 1.73
CA SER A 2 3.16 -17.78 1.66
C SER A 2 2.45 -17.63 0.31
N GLU A 3 1.31 -16.95 0.30
CA GLU A 3 0.55 -16.62 -0.89
C GLU A 3 0.33 -15.10 -0.96
N LEU A 4 0.45 -14.53 -2.15
CA LEU A 4 0.17 -13.13 -2.42
C LEU A 4 -0.90 -13.03 -3.49
N SER A 5 -1.97 -12.34 -3.17
CA SER A 5 -3.08 -12.06 -4.08
C SER A 5 -3.60 -10.64 -3.85
N TRP A 6 -4.46 -10.16 -4.73
CA TRP A 6 -5.17 -8.90 -4.54
C TRP A 6 -6.50 -8.96 -5.26
N TRP A 7 -7.42 -8.12 -4.80
CA TRP A 7 -8.67 -7.84 -5.50
C TRP A 7 -8.87 -6.34 -5.65
N PHE A 8 -9.81 -5.97 -6.48
CA PHE A 8 -10.20 -4.57 -6.63
C PHE A 8 -11.51 -4.33 -5.91
N ALA A 9 -11.61 -3.19 -5.25
CA ALA A 9 -12.82 -2.77 -4.56
C ALA A 9 -13.17 -1.32 -4.95
N PRO A 10 -14.47 -0.98 -5.13
CA PRO A 10 -14.88 0.38 -5.42
C PRO A 10 -14.56 1.30 -4.24
N HIS A 11 -14.00 2.47 -4.55
CA HIS A 11 -13.72 3.48 -3.53
C HIS A 11 -14.96 4.34 -3.30
N PRO A 12 -15.48 4.43 -2.06
CA PRO A 12 -16.77 5.09 -1.79
C PRO A 12 -16.76 6.61 -2.04
N ASP A 13 -15.59 7.24 -2.00
CA ASP A 13 -15.42 8.67 -2.22
C ASP A 13 -15.05 9.01 -3.69
N TRP A 14 -15.05 8.01 -4.58
CA TRP A 14 -14.75 8.26 -5.99
C TRP A 14 -15.93 8.93 -6.69
N GLU A 15 -15.62 9.91 -7.53
CA GLU A 15 -16.56 10.59 -8.40
C GLU A 15 -16.07 10.56 -9.86
N PRO A 16 -16.98 10.56 -10.86
CA PRO A 16 -16.61 10.49 -12.30
C PRO A 16 -15.70 11.62 -12.78
N THR A 17 -15.53 12.67 -11.99
CA THR A 17 -14.64 13.82 -12.28
C THR A 17 -13.23 13.63 -11.79
N GLU A 18 -12.98 12.57 -11.01
CA GLU A 18 -11.66 12.25 -10.50
C GLU A 18 -10.73 11.76 -11.60
N ASN A 19 -9.42 12.01 -11.44
CA ASN A 19 -8.38 11.58 -12.36
C ASN A 19 -7.76 10.21 -12.02
N TRP A 20 -8.35 9.49 -11.04
CA TRP A 20 -7.93 8.17 -10.59
C TRP A 20 -9.06 7.15 -10.77
N ASN A 21 -8.74 5.87 -10.65
CA ASN A 21 -9.67 4.79 -10.94
C ASN A 21 -10.74 4.64 -9.84
N GLU A 22 -11.97 4.32 -10.24
CA GLU A 22 -13.06 3.97 -9.31
C GLU A 22 -12.69 2.83 -8.37
N GLU A 23 -11.99 1.84 -8.90
CA GLU A 23 -11.55 0.68 -8.14
C GLU A 23 -10.09 0.81 -7.71
N VAL A 24 -9.83 0.45 -6.46
CA VAL A 24 -8.49 0.43 -5.87
C VAL A 24 -8.10 -0.98 -5.44
N PRO A 25 -6.83 -1.37 -5.56
CA PRO A 25 -6.39 -2.69 -5.14
C PRO A 25 -6.38 -2.81 -3.62
N VAL A 26 -6.71 -4.00 -3.16
CA VAL A 26 -6.51 -4.48 -1.79
C VAL A 26 -5.55 -5.65 -1.85
N VAL A 27 -4.45 -5.55 -1.15
CA VAL A 27 -3.44 -6.62 -1.15
C VAL A 27 -3.68 -7.57 0.01
N ARG A 28 -3.71 -8.89 -0.29
CA ARG A 28 -3.75 -9.99 0.67
C ARG A 28 -2.45 -10.76 0.60
N TYR A 29 -1.73 -10.78 1.70
CA TYR A 29 -0.57 -11.64 1.91
C TYR A 29 -0.90 -12.66 2.99
N GLU A 30 -0.95 -13.92 2.63
CA GLU A 30 -1.32 -15.00 3.53
C GLU A 30 -0.09 -15.86 3.83
N THR A 31 0.15 -16.09 5.12
CA THR A 31 1.18 -16.98 5.64
C THR A 31 0.56 -18.22 6.25
N ASP A 32 1.38 -19.14 6.75
CA ASP A 32 0.87 -20.31 7.49
C ASP A 32 0.18 -19.87 8.81
N SER A 33 0.50 -18.69 9.36
CA SER A 33 0.07 -18.23 10.69
C SER A 33 -0.96 -17.10 10.70
N GLU A 34 -1.05 -16.29 9.66
CA GLU A 34 -1.92 -15.10 9.62
C GLU A 34 -2.27 -14.68 8.20
N VAL A 35 -3.36 -13.91 8.07
CA VAL A 35 -3.74 -13.18 6.87
C VAL A 35 -3.45 -11.70 7.08
N VAL A 36 -2.67 -11.12 6.20
CA VAL A 36 -2.29 -9.70 6.19
C VAL A 36 -3.01 -9.01 5.05
N LEU A 37 -3.63 -7.88 5.34
CA LEU A 37 -4.30 -7.02 4.38
C LEU A 37 -3.64 -5.64 4.37
N ILE A 38 -3.38 -5.08 3.20
CA ILE A 38 -2.82 -3.74 3.07
C ILE A 38 -3.87 -2.83 2.46
N ASP A 39 -4.17 -1.72 3.15
CA ASP A 39 -5.14 -0.68 2.77
C ASP A 39 -6.52 -1.23 2.37
N PRO A 40 -7.19 -2.04 3.24
CA PRO A 40 -8.26 -2.91 2.79
C PRO A 40 -9.62 -2.24 2.65
N PHE A 41 -10.36 -2.71 1.63
CA PHE A 41 -11.82 -2.78 1.57
C PHE A 41 -12.26 -4.24 1.51
N LEU A 42 -13.48 -4.55 1.92
CA LEU A 42 -14.06 -5.87 1.70
C LEU A 42 -14.15 -6.18 0.20
N PRO A 43 -14.03 -7.47 -0.19
CA PRO A 43 -14.33 -7.88 -1.57
C PRO A 43 -15.72 -7.40 -2.00
N PRO A 44 -15.95 -7.10 -3.30
CA PRO A 44 -17.23 -6.56 -3.77
C PRO A 44 -18.47 -7.43 -3.47
N ASP A 45 -18.28 -8.74 -3.36
CA ASP A 45 -19.33 -9.69 -2.96
C ASP A 45 -19.51 -9.80 -1.44
N GLY A 46 -18.73 -9.06 -0.66
CA GLY A 46 -18.73 -9.08 0.79
C GLY A 46 -18.11 -10.34 1.41
N SER A 47 -17.57 -11.26 0.60
CA SER A 47 -16.99 -12.51 1.07
C SER A 47 -15.52 -12.32 1.44
N PHE A 48 -15.16 -12.54 2.70
CA PHE A 48 -13.78 -12.62 3.13
C PHE A 48 -13.64 -13.82 4.08
N ASP A 49 -12.77 -14.73 3.73
CA ASP A 49 -12.46 -15.89 4.56
C ASP A 49 -10.98 -15.84 4.99
N PRO A 50 -10.69 -15.66 6.28
CA PRO A 50 -9.33 -15.73 6.82
C PRO A 50 -8.86 -17.17 7.04
N HIS A 51 -9.63 -18.19 6.66
CA HIS A 51 -9.31 -19.61 6.87
C HIS A 51 -9.02 -19.96 8.34
N GLY A 52 -9.71 -19.29 9.28
CA GLY A 52 -9.51 -19.47 10.71
C GLY A 52 -8.20 -18.89 11.27
N LYS A 53 -7.48 -18.09 10.49
CA LYS A 53 -6.23 -17.42 10.89
C LYS A 53 -6.53 -16.04 11.47
N PRO A 54 -5.66 -15.52 12.35
CA PRO A 54 -5.66 -14.11 12.73
C PRO A 54 -5.55 -13.20 11.51
N VAL A 55 -6.24 -12.06 11.58
CA VAL A 55 -6.19 -11.02 10.54
C VAL A 55 -5.38 -9.83 11.05
N ARG A 56 -4.52 -9.31 10.19
CA ARG A 56 -3.75 -8.09 10.44
C ARG A 56 -3.94 -7.13 9.29
N VAL A 57 -4.21 -5.87 9.61
CA VAL A 57 -4.28 -4.78 8.65
C VAL A 57 -3.00 -3.95 8.74
N LEU A 58 -2.40 -3.64 7.62
CA LEU A 58 -1.30 -2.69 7.49
C LEU A 58 -1.79 -1.49 6.69
N LEU A 59 -1.49 -0.28 7.15
CA LEU A 59 -1.85 0.94 6.45
C LEU A 59 -0.61 1.62 5.89
N THR A 60 -0.63 1.97 4.60
CA THR A 60 0.46 2.74 3.99
C THR A 60 0.43 4.20 4.45
N GLN A 61 -0.76 4.74 4.75
CA GLN A 61 -0.96 6.12 5.21
C GLN A 61 -2.31 6.29 5.93
N PRO A 62 -2.53 7.39 6.67
CA PRO A 62 -3.77 7.62 7.41
C PRO A 62 -5.04 7.70 6.56
N SER A 63 -4.97 8.28 5.35
CA SER A 63 -6.11 8.38 4.43
C SER A 63 -6.55 7.01 3.90
N HIS A 64 -5.67 6.01 3.92
CA HIS A 64 -5.95 4.64 3.49
C HIS A 64 -6.57 3.77 4.60
N TYR A 65 -7.15 4.38 5.64
CA TYR A 65 -7.90 3.62 6.66
C TYR A 65 -9.07 2.83 6.06
N ARG A 66 -9.70 3.39 5.02
CA ARG A 66 -10.68 2.70 4.13
C ARG A 66 -11.66 1.82 4.92
N GLY A 67 -11.82 0.54 4.54
CA GLY A 67 -12.68 -0.45 5.19
C GLY A 67 -12.08 -1.14 6.41
N THR A 68 -10.99 -0.64 6.99
CA THR A 68 -10.30 -1.25 8.15
C THR A 68 -11.25 -1.55 9.32
N ALA A 69 -12.25 -0.69 9.56
CA ALA A 69 -13.22 -0.89 10.64
C ALA A 69 -13.99 -2.21 10.50
N ASP A 70 -14.32 -2.62 9.28
CA ASP A 70 -15.06 -3.87 9.01
C ASP A 70 -14.22 -5.08 9.41
N PHE A 71 -12.91 -5.04 9.16
CA PHE A 71 -11.99 -6.11 9.54
C PHE A 71 -11.74 -6.15 11.05
N VAL A 72 -11.65 -4.96 11.70
CA VAL A 72 -11.53 -4.90 13.16
C VAL A 72 -12.78 -5.46 13.84
N VAL A 73 -13.96 -5.03 13.42
CA VAL A 73 -15.24 -5.47 14.03
C VAL A 73 -15.60 -6.89 13.65
N GLY A 74 -15.48 -7.24 12.38
CA GLY A 74 -15.93 -8.53 11.86
C GLY A 74 -14.97 -9.69 12.13
N TYR A 75 -13.66 -9.42 12.19
CA TYR A 75 -12.62 -10.46 12.24
C TYR A 75 -11.61 -10.27 13.38
N GLY A 76 -11.78 -9.25 14.23
CA GLY A 76 -10.86 -8.98 15.33
C GLY A 76 -9.46 -8.57 14.87
N ALA A 77 -9.35 -7.94 13.70
CA ALA A 77 -8.06 -7.59 13.10
C ALA A 77 -7.26 -6.64 13.99
N SER A 78 -5.96 -6.92 14.13
CA SER A 78 -4.99 -5.93 14.62
C SER A 78 -4.58 -5.00 13.49
N VAL A 79 -4.23 -3.74 13.83
CA VAL A 79 -3.89 -2.72 12.82
C VAL A 79 -2.50 -2.17 13.10
N TRP A 80 -1.63 -2.21 12.09
CA TRP A 80 -0.36 -1.51 12.08
C TRP A 80 -0.51 -0.19 11.30
N VAL A 81 0.09 0.85 11.82
CA VAL A 81 -0.01 2.20 11.25
C VAL A 81 1.38 2.82 11.12
N PRO A 82 1.63 3.69 10.13
CA PRO A 82 2.90 4.38 10.00
C PRO A 82 3.26 5.14 11.28
N PRO A 83 4.48 4.98 11.82
CA PRO A 83 4.82 5.49 13.16
C PRO A 83 4.88 7.03 13.21
N ARG A 84 5.18 7.70 12.09
CA ARG A 84 5.25 9.15 11.99
C ARG A 84 3.96 9.82 11.54
N ALA A 85 2.96 9.02 11.14
CA ALA A 85 1.73 9.55 10.59
C ALA A 85 0.90 10.33 11.62
N VAL A 86 0.41 11.48 11.22
CA VAL A 86 -0.47 12.32 12.04
C VAL A 86 -1.93 11.98 11.76
N TRP A 87 -2.59 11.40 12.74
CA TRP A 87 -3.99 11.00 12.67
C TRP A 87 -4.91 12.14 13.11
N ARG A 88 -5.66 12.71 12.18
CA ARG A 88 -6.71 13.73 12.51
C ARG A 88 -7.88 13.12 13.29
N ARG A 89 -8.17 11.84 13.08
CA ARG A 89 -9.12 11.04 13.87
C ARG A 89 -8.50 9.66 14.03
N ARG A 90 -7.99 9.36 15.21
CA ARG A 90 -7.60 7.98 15.50
C ARG A 90 -8.86 7.13 15.57
N PRO A 91 -9.05 6.18 14.67
CA PRO A 91 -9.82 5.03 15.03
C PRO A 91 -9.14 4.42 16.24
N ASN A 92 -9.87 3.80 17.13
CA ASN A 92 -9.29 3.04 18.23
C ASN A 92 -9.16 1.56 17.79
N PRO A 93 -8.26 1.23 16.87
CA PRO A 93 -7.95 -0.16 16.59
C PRO A 93 -7.02 -0.65 17.67
N ALA A 94 -7.03 -1.94 17.92
CA ALA A 94 -5.95 -2.60 18.62
C ALA A 94 -4.68 -2.45 17.75
N THR A 95 -3.94 -1.34 17.95
CA THR A 95 -2.70 -1.10 17.22
C THR A 95 -1.64 -2.08 17.68
N THR A 96 -0.86 -2.56 16.73
CA THR A 96 0.31 -3.40 16.99
C THR A 96 1.54 -2.70 16.39
N ASP A 97 2.66 -2.80 17.09
CA ASP A 97 3.95 -2.31 16.58
C ASP A 97 4.70 -3.41 15.80
N GLU A 98 4.18 -4.65 15.81
CA GLU A 98 4.83 -5.78 15.16
C GLU A 98 4.37 -5.91 13.71
N LEU A 99 5.34 -6.02 12.80
CA LEU A 99 5.10 -6.38 11.40
C LEU A 99 5.04 -7.89 11.21
N PRO A 100 4.24 -8.37 10.22
CA PRO A 100 4.21 -9.77 9.86
C PRO A 100 5.57 -10.24 9.34
N ARG A 101 5.85 -11.53 9.52
CA ARG A 101 7.07 -12.10 8.96
C ARG A 101 7.09 -11.99 7.43
N GLY A 102 8.21 -11.55 6.88
CA GLY A 102 8.39 -11.38 5.43
C GLY A 102 7.90 -10.04 4.89
N VAL A 103 7.30 -9.20 5.73
CA VAL A 103 6.92 -7.82 5.39
C VAL A 103 7.85 -6.83 6.06
N GLU A 104 8.33 -5.87 5.31
CA GLU A 104 9.12 -4.74 5.79
C GLU A 104 8.41 -3.45 5.47
N ALA A 105 8.24 -2.57 6.46
CA ALA A 105 7.79 -1.21 6.25
C ALA A 105 9.00 -0.30 6.04
N ILE A 106 9.03 0.42 4.94
CA ILE A 106 10.10 1.34 4.58
C ILE A 106 9.51 2.75 4.66
N GLU A 107 10.04 3.54 5.58
CA GLU A 107 9.75 4.97 5.69
C GLU A 107 10.45 5.70 4.54
N LEU A 108 9.80 6.74 4.02
CA LEU A 108 10.34 7.56 2.94
C LEU A 108 10.73 8.93 3.46
N ASP A 109 11.97 9.33 3.24
CA ASP A 109 12.35 10.70 3.47
C ASP A 109 11.59 11.62 2.50
N GLY A 110 11.14 12.76 3.00
CA GLY A 110 10.30 13.69 2.23
C GLY A 110 8.80 13.39 2.28
N GLU A 111 8.38 12.19 2.75
CA GLU A 111 6.96 11.83 2.89
C GLU A 111 6.69 11.10 4.21
N PRO A 112 6.74 11.81 5.36
CA PRO A 112 6.67 11.17 6.68
C PRO A 112 5.28 10.59 7.03
N GLN A 113 4.23 10.89 6.25
CA GLN A 113 2.89 10.38 6.49
C GLN A 113 2.67 8.98 5.91
N GLN A 114 3.57 8.55 5.02
CA GLN A 114 3.44 7.29 4.28
C GLN A 114 4.61 6.35 4.55
N VAL A 115 4.34 5.07 4.34
CA VAL A 115 5.34 4.02 4.20
C VAL A 115 5.02 3.19 2.96
N VAL A 116 6.02 2.47 2.47
CA VAL A 116 5.82 1.40 1.50
C VAL A 116 6.12 0.06 2.14
N PHE A 117 5.41 -1.00 1.73
CA PHE A 117 5.64 -2.34 2.24
C PHE A 117 6.35 -3.21 1.19
N LEU A 118 7.51 -3.75 1.55
CA LEU A 118 8.20 -4.77 0.77
C LEU A 118 7.81 -6.15 1.29
N ILE A 119 7.14 -6.94 0.45
CA ILE A 119 6.84 -8.36 0.69
C ILE A 119 7.97 -9.18 0.05
N ARG A 120 8.97 -9.53 0.87
CA ARG A 120 10.26 -10.07 0.41
C ARG A 120 10.12 -11.37 -0.36
N ASP A 121 9.33 -12.32 0.15
CA ASP A 121 9.16 -13.66 -0.44
C ASP A 121 8.54 -13.59 -1.85
N HIS A 122 7.91 -12.48 -2.18
CA HIS A 122 7.23 -12.25 -3.44
C HIS A 122 7.88 -11.15 -4.29
N ALA A 123 9.01 -10.57 -3.85
CA ALA A 123 9.68 -9.45 -4.51
C ALA A 123 8.68 -8.34 -4.92
N THR A 124 7.72 -8.04 -4.03
CA THR A 124 6.61 -7.13 -4.32
C THR A 124 6.64 -5.94 -3.39
N LEU A 125 6.63 -4.75 -3.97
CA LEU A 125 6.43 -3.47 -3.27
C LEU A 125 4.96 -3.08 -3.34
N VAL A 126 4.38 -2.76 -2.19
CA VAL A 126 3.05 -2.15 -2.10
C VAL A 126 3.23 -0.72 -1.63
N THR A 127 2.73 0.23 -2.40
CA THR A 127 2.95 1.65 -2.13
C THR A 127 1.68 2.33 -1.63
N GLY A 128 1.85 3.46 -0.92
CA GLY A 128 0.83 4.50 -0.83
C GLY A 128 0.81 5.36 -2.10
N ASP A 129 0.39 6.61 -1.98
CA ASP A 129 0.20 7.50 -3.14
C ASP A 129 1.50 8.02 -3.77
N VAL A 130 2.66 7.82 -3.15
CA VAL A 130 3.97 8.29 -3.67
C VAL A 130 4.29 7.79 -5.09
N LEU A 131 3.69 6.67 -5.49
CA LEU A 131 3.75 6.14 -6.84
C LEU A 131 2.33 5.92 -7.35
N SER A 132 2.03 6.43 -8.53
CA SER A 132 0.69 6.43 -9.10
C SER A 132 0.70 6.10 -10.59
N GLY A 133 -0.41 5.58 -11.07
CA GLY A 133 -0.69 5.36 -12.49
C GLY A 133 -1.82 6.26 -13.02
N THR A 134 -2.18 7.31 -12.27
CA THR A 134 -3.19 8.27 -12.71
C THR A 134 -2.82 8.89 -14.06
N GLY A 135 -3.81 9.09 -14.92
CA GLY A 135 -3.56 9.56 -16.28
C GLY A 135 -2.94 8.52 -17.23
N GLY A 136 -2.87 7.23 -16.81
CA GLY A 136 -2.43 6.10 -17.63
C GLY A 136 -0.92 5.90 -17.71
N ALA A 137 -0.12 6.65 -16.95
CA ALA A 137 1.33 6.50 -16.91
C ALA A 137 1.82 6.34 -15.46
N PHE A 138 2.64 5.32 -15.22
CA PHE A 138 3.30 5.13 -13.93
C PHE A 138 4.28 6.27 -13.65
N HIS A 139 4.10 6.98 -12.55
CA HIS A 139 4.88 8.17 -12.20
C HIS A 139 5.02 8.37 -10.69
N VAL A 140 5.96 9.22 -10.29
CA VAL A 140 6.05 9.73 -8.91
C VAL A 140 4.97 10.77 -8.70
N PHE A 141 4.19 10.61 -7.63
CA PHE A 141 3.19 11.57 -7.21
C PHE A 141 3.74 12.40 -6.04
N VAL A 142 3.77 13.72 -6.22
CA VAL A 142 4.38 14.68 -5.27
C VAL A 142 3.34 15.75 -4.96
N ASP A 143 2.37 15.45 -4.12
CA ASP A 143 1.36 16.45 -3.74
C ASP A 143 1.85 17.29 -2.54
N GLU A 144 2.00 16.67 -1.38
CA GLU A 144 2.45 17.32 -0.14
C GLU A 144 3.90 16.93 0.25
N ALA A 145 4.53 16.05 -0.52
CA ALA A 145 5.88 15.57 -0.24
C ALA A 145 6.98 16.59 -0.59
N ASP A 146 8.11 16.50 0.11
CA ASP A 146 9.32 17.21 -0.27
C ASP A 146 10.07 16.45 -1.38
N PRO A 147 10.03 16.91 -2.64
CA PRO A 147 10.63 16.19 -3.75
C PRO A 147 12.15 16.08 -3.66
N GLU A 148 12.83 17.02 -3.00
CA GLU A 148 14.30 16.98 -2.85
C GLU A 148 14.75 15.81 -1.96
N GLN A 149 13.90 15.36 -1.04
CA GLN A 149 14.15 14.22 -0.18
C GLN A 149 13.47 12.94 -0.72
N LEU A 150 12.24 13.05 -1.24
CA LEU A 150 11.48 11.90 -1.72
C LEU A 150 12.13 11.22 -2.93
N LEU A 151 12.60 11.99 -3.93
CA LEU A 151 13.15 11.38 -5.15
C LEU A 151 14.40 10.53 -4.88
N PRO A 152 15.37 10.94 -4.05
CA PRO A 152 16.47 10.07 -3.64
C PRO A 152 16.02 8.84 -2.84
N ALA A 153 14.99 8.96 -1.97
CA ALA A 153 14.45 7.84 -1.22
C ALA A 153 13.81 6.79 -2.15
N LEU A 154 13.05 7.22 -3.15
CA LEU A 154 12.47 6.33 -4.17
C LEU A 154 13.55 5.70 -5.07
N ASP A 155 14.62 6.43 -5.41
CA ASP A 155 15.73 5.86 -6.18
C ASP A 155 16.45 4.77 -5.38
N ALA A 156 16.60 4.95 -4.07
CA ALA A 156 17.15 3.93 -3.19
C ALA A 156 16.27 2.66 -3.13
N LEU A 157 14.94 2.78 -3.23
CA LEU A 157 14.05 1.62 -3.36
C LEU A 157 14.34 0.81 -4.63
N ALA A 158 14.72 1.48 -5.73
CA ALA A 158 15.04 0.82 -6.98
C ALA A 158 16.33 -0.04 -6.96
N GLU A 159 17.09 0.01 -5.85
CA GLU A 159 18.22 -0.91 -5.60
C GLU A 159 17.77 -2.22 -4.93
N LEU A 160 16.53 -2.29 -4.44
CA LEU A 160 15.98 -3.51 -3.85
C LEU A 160 15.51 -4.49 -4.94
N PRO A 161 15.43 -5.79 -4.63
CA PRO A 161 14.99 -6.82 -5.57
C PRO A 161 13.46 -6.78 -5.77
N ILE A 162 12.96 -5.72 -6.42
CA ILE A 162 11.54 -5.48 -6.65
C ILE A 162 11.20 -5.91 -8.08
N GLU A 163 10.39 -6.95 -8.20
CA GLU A 163 9.81 -7.41 -9.46
C GLU A 163 8.45 -6.79 -9.72
N ARG A 164 7.62 -6.66 -8.67
CA ARG A 164 6.25 -6.16 -8.78
C ARG A 164 6.06 -4.90 -7.94
N VAL A 165 5.21 -3.99 -8.44
CA VAL A 165 4.77 -2.82 -7.68
C VAL A 165 3.25 -2.76 -7.75
N ILE A 166 2.60 -2.77 -6.60
CA ILE A 166 1.15 -2.57 -6.47
C ILE A 166 0.94 -1.14 -5.97
N ILE A 167 0.24 -0.36 -6.77
CA ILE A 167 -0.04 1.06 -6.53
C ILE A 167 -1.53 1.26 -6.26
N PRO A 168 -1.93 2.22 -5.43
CA PRO A 168 -3.34 2.43 -5.09
C PRO A 168 -4.18 2.94 -6.27
N HIS A 169 -3.58 3.69 -7.19
CA HIS A 169 -4.26 4.33 -8.31
C HIS A 169 -3.57 4.00 -9.63
N GLY A 170 -4.14 3.06 -10.39
CA GLY A 170 -3.63 2.61 -11.69
C GLY A 170 -3.39 1.10 -11.76
N GLU A 171 -2.73 0.66 -12.83
CA GLU A 171 -2.42 -0.75 -13.05
C GLU A 171 -1.17 -1.17 -12.26
N ALA A 172 -1.20 -2.35 -11.68
CA ALA A 172 -0.04 -2.92 -11.01
C ALA A 172 1.09 -3.22 -12.02
N ILE A 173 2.32 -2.95 -11.63
CA ILE A 173 3.51 -3.35 -12.37
C ILE A 173 3.83 -4.79 -12.00
N LEU A 174 3.77 -5.71 -12.96
CA LEU A 174 3.91 -7.15 -12.70
C LEU A 174 5.33 -7.69 -12.97
N SER A 175 6.20 -6.89 -13.54
CA SER A 175 7.61 -7.22 -13.81
C SER A 175 8.48 -5.97 -13.87
N GLU A 176 9.78 -6.14 -13.65
CA GLU A 176 10.77 -5.06 -13.75
C GLU A 176 10.47 -3.87 -12.80
N GLY A 177 9.85 -4.12 -11.65
CA GLY A 177 9.38 -3.09 -10.73
C GLY A 177 10.46 -2.08 -10.36
N ALA A 178 11.66 -2.52 -10.00
CA ALA A 178 12.79 -1.66 -9.69
C ALA A 178 13.17 -0.73 -10.86
N ALA A 179 13.22 -1.25 -12.09
CA ALA A 179 13.53 -0.46 -13.28
C ALA A 179 12.43 0.58 -13.59
N ARG A 180 11.16 0.20 -13.37
CA ARG A 180 10.02 1.12 -13.53
C ARG A 180 10.06 2.25 -12.52
N ILE A 181 10.39 1.97 -11.25
CA ILE A 181 10.56 3.02 -10.22
C ILE A 181 11.67 3.97 -10.64
N ARG A 182 12.85 3.46 -11.03
CA ARG A 182 13.98 4.30 -11.47
C ARG A 182 13.61 5.18 -12.67
N ALA A 183 12.86 4.66 -13.62
CA ALA A 183 12.39 5.43 -14.77
C ALA A 183 11.44 6.57 -14.35
N ALA A 184 10.50 6.30 -13.43
CA ALA A 184 9.59 7.30 -12.90
C ALA A 184 10.32 8.41 -12.12
N VAL A 185 11.30 8.06 -11.30
CA VAL A 185 12.16 9.02 -10.58
C VAL A 185 12.94 9.90 -11.56
N THR A 186 13.57 9.27 -12.58
CA THR A 186 14.32 10.01 -13.61
C THR A 186 13.45 11.00 -14.37
N GLU A 187 12.20 10.63 -14.66
CA GLU A 187 11.26 11.53 -15.32
C GLU A 187 10.82 12.69 -14.40
N ALA A 188 10.58 12.40 -13.11
CA ALA A 188 10.24 13.42 -12.14
C ALA A 188 11.35 14.46 -11.93
N GLN A 189 12.63 14.03 -11.96
CA GLN A 189 13.80 14.93 -11.87
C GLN A 189 13.98 15.89 -13.05
N ARG A 190 13.30 15.64 -14.18
CA ARG A 190 13.38 16.51 -15.37
C ARG A 190 12.33 17.61 -15.40
N ARG A 191 11.37 17.56 -14.51
CA ARG A 191 10.26 18.53 -14.41
C ARG A 191 10.59 19.68 -13.49
#